data_dfd59c9bf08a82845c94df1c5f73676e
#
_entry.id   dfd59c9bf08a82845c94df1c5f73676e
#
_cell.length_a   1.000
_cell.length_b   1.000
_cell.length_c   1.000
_cell.angle_alpha   90.00
_cell.angle_beta   90.00
_cell.angle_gamma   90.00
#
_symmetry.space_group_name_H-M   'P 1'
#
loop_
_entity.id
_entity.type
_entity.pdbx_description
1 polymer ?
#
loop_
_entity_poly.entity_id
_entity_poly.type
_entity_poly.pdbx_seq_one_letter_code
_entity_poly.pdbx_strand_id
1 'polypeptide(L)'
;MGLVLCSIVLAAGYWSFSQQFTRQYDTSIRAIASAARECLHPNDFKRYLEKGPDANYAQTAAILQDFVDKFDLNFLYVSIVEAPDYKRITYIHDPVSKKSSFREYPLRYFEIYDEPEYNAAAKRVFENGETVVHHIEKTRSGSHIAAMMPVKDSTGKVVAVIGAEKSTQEYVSAKHRFMNYVITIEVVFALLSILLFGSYINKRFINPIALVTYEASQFTKNGGEPSNKLQNIKAKDEILTLAHAVFQMETDIKNYIDNLSKVTAEKERFEAEVGVASRIQMAMLPKVNFPDRNDFELFATMTPAKEVGGDLYDYFLLDEDHLLLTVGDVSGKGIPASLFMVVVKTLIHSYAEQKMSPAEIFESTNSMICKENSLGYFITCWLGILTLSTGEMKFVNAGHNYPVHIHESEISFLKTKPNFVLGGMDEMVYQEHSVTFAKGDRLFVYTDGVTEANNENSELFGDERLLQAASLCAGQNPETACKTVMEQLNAFVGEAPQFDDITMLAFRYNGKGNG
;
A
#
# COMPACT_ATOMS: atom_id res chain seq x y z
N MET A 1 -0.04 25.21 23.85
CA MET A 1 -0.58 26.56 24.05
C MET A 1 -0.91 26.86 25.51
N GLY A 2 -1.69 26.04 26.25
CA GLY A 2 -2.04 26.27 27.66
C GLY A 2 -0.84 26.35 28.60
N LEU A 3 0.15 25.43 28.48
CA LEU A 3 1.38 25.47 29.28
C LEU A 3 2.18 26.75 29.05
N VAL A 4 2.35 27.19 27.81
CA VAL A 4 3.05 28.43 27.47
C VAL A 4 2.34 29.64 28.06
N LEU A 5 1.02 29.66 28.02
CA LEU A 5 0.24 30.75 28.63
C LEU A 5 0.39 30.77 30.16
N CYS A 6 0.37 29.58 30.80
CA CYS A 6 0.65 29.46 32.25
C CYS A 6 2.03 29.99 32.61
N SER A 7 3.05 29.57 31.89
CA SER A 7 4.45 30.02 32.13
C SER A 7 4.59 31.54 31.96
N ILE A 8 3.93 32.12 30.98
CA ILE A 8 3.91 33.60 30.79
C ILE A 8 3.22 34.31 31.98
N VAL A 9 2.07 33.81 32.41
CA VAL A 9 1.32 34.41 33.54
C VAL A 9 2.13 34.31 34.84
N LEU A 10 2.75 33.16 35.10
CA LEU A 10 3.57 32.95 36.29
C LEU A 10 4.86 33.78 36.24
N ALA A 11 5.50 33.90 35.10
CA ALA A 11 6.66 34.81 34.94
C ALA A 11 6.29 36.27 35.14
N ALA A 12 5.14 36.72 34.61
CA ALA A 12 4.64 38.08 34.82
C ALA A 12 4.30 38.32 36.28
N GLY A 13 3.68 37.34 36.95
CA GLY A 13 3.37 37.40 38.39
C GLY A 13 4.61 37.52 39.24
N TYR A 14 5.63 36.70 38.95
CA TYR A 14 6.92 36.77 39.62
C TYR A 14 7.64 38.13 39.41
N TRP A 15 7.66 38.61 38.16
CA TRP A 15 8.24 39.91 37.85
C TRP A 15 7.51 41.03 38.59
N SER A 16 6.18 41.05 38.60
CA SER A 16 5.37 42.04 39.33
C SER A 16 5.64 41.99 40.84
N PHE A 17 5.66 40.78 41.43
CA PHE A 17 5.97 40.58 42.84
C PHE A 17 7.35 41.11 43.19
N SER A 18 8.37 40.78 42.40
CA SER A 18 9.74 41.23 42.59
C SER A 18 9.86 42.75 42.55
N GLN A 19 9.23 43.40 41.58
CA GLN A 19 9.23 44.86 41.43
C GLN A 19 8.54 45.58 42.61
N GLN A 20 7.37 45.07 43.00
CA GLN A 20 6.61 45.66 44.11
C GLN A 20 7.39 45.55 45.42
N PHE A 21 8.02 44.42 45.66
CA PHE A 21 8.78 44.20 46.88
C PHE A 21 10.04 45.07 46.93
N THR A 22 10.78 45.18 45.84
CA THR A 22 11.93 46.08 45.75
C THR A 22 11.52 47.53 46.05
N ARG A 23 10.44 48.04 45.45
CA ARG A 23 9.96 49.38 45.70
C ARG A 23 9.55 49.61 47.19
N GLN A 24 8.99 48.60 47.82
CA GLN A 24 8.58 48.69 49.23
C GLN A 24 9.80 48.81 50.15
N TYR A 25 10.85 48.00 49.86
CA TYR A 25 12.11 48.08 50.61
C TYR A 25 12.81 49.43 50.41
N ASP A 26 12.92 49.91 49.19
CA ASP A 26 13.49 51.21 48.86
C ASP A 26 12.80 52.36 49.60
N THR A 27 11.47 52.34 49.61
CA THR A 27 10.66 53.33 50.26
C THR A 27 10.84 53.29 51.80
N SER A 28 10.87 52.07 52.35
CA SER A 28 11.03 51.86 53.79
C SER A 28 12.39 52.35 54.30
N ILE A 29 13.47 51.95 53.61
CA ILE A 29 14.81 52.31 54.04
C ILE A 29 15.09 53.83 53.92
N ARG A 30 14.52 54.48 52.88
CA ARG A 30 14.57 55.93 52.72
C ARG A 30 13.82 56.63 53.85
N ALA A 31 12.65 56.16 54.23
CA ALA A 31 11.87 56.73 55.31
C ALA A 31 12.60 56.66 56.66
N ILE A 32 13.21 55.48 56.94
CA ILE A 32 13.98 55.26 58.16
C ILE A 32 15.20 56.20 58.21
N ALA A 33 15.99 56.26 57.14
CA ALA A 33 17.16 57.12 57.05
C ALA A 33 16.76 58.61 57.18
N SER A 34 15.63 59.02 56.59
CA SER A 34 15.12 60.39 56.71
C SER A 34 14.69 60.73 58.14
N ALA A 35 13.99 59.82 58.79
CA ALA A 35 13.58 60.02 60.18
C ALA A 35 14.78 60.08 61.14
N ALA A 36 15.74 59.20 60.94
CA ALA A 36 16.97 59.23 61.73
C ALA A 36 17.80 60.50 61.50
N ARG A 37 17.82 61.03 60.26
CA ARG A 37 18.47 62.31 59.93
C ARG A 37 17.90 63.49 60.69
N GLU A 38 16.60 63.52 60.91
CA GLU A 38 15.93 64.62 61.63
C GLU A 38 16.32 64.69 63.10
N CYS A 39 16.87 63.63 63.66
CA CYS A 39 17.35 63.59 65.03
C CYS A 39 18.79 64.10 65.21
N LEU A 40 19.44 64.47 64.12
CA LEU A 40 20.81 64.88 64.11
C LEU A 40 20.99 66.36 64.38
N HIS A 41 22.09 66.74 65.02
CA HIS A 41 22.52 68.15 65.29
C HIS A 41 23.80 68.46 64.44
N PRO A 42 23.67 68.75 63.12
CA PRO A 42 24.79 68.85 62.20
C PRO A 42 25.82 69.98 62.55
N ASN A 43 25.30 71.05 63.15
CA ASN A 43 26.17 72.16 63.54
C ASN A 43 27.18 71.78 64.67
N ASP A 44 26.86 70.73 65.42
CA ASP A 44 27.70 70.24 66.51
C ASP A 44 28.80 69.23 66.07
N PHE A 45 28.74 68.72 64.89
CA PHE A 45 29.66 67.67 64.38
C PHE A 45 31.08 68.07 64.43
N LYS A 46 31.45 69.31 64.04
CA LYS A 46 32.78 69.84 64.15
C LYS A 46 33.24 69.86 65.59
N ARG A 47 32.39 70.31 66.53
CA ARG A 47 32.69 70.34 67.96
C ARG A 47 32.94 68.92 68.51
N TYR A 48 32.08 67.92 68.12
CA TYR A 48 32.28 66.54 68.55
C TYR A 48 33.63 65.97 68.08
N LEU A 49 34.02 66.32 66.87
CA LEU A 49 35.34 65.88 66.35
C LEU A 49 36.51 66.58 67.00
N GLU A 50 36.42 67.83 67.43
CA GLU A 50 37.49 68.61 68.06
C GLU A 50 37.58 68.39 69.57
N LYS A 51 36.42 68.45 70.26
CA LYS A 51 36.41 68.49 71.74
C LYS A 51 35.94 67.22 72.41
N GLY A 52 35.29 66.31 71.64
CA GLY A 52 34.73 65.05 72.12
C GLY A 52 33.22 65.10 72.35
N PRO A 53 32.65 63.98 72.75
CA PRO A 53 31.22 63.82 72.94
C PRO A 53 30.70 64.61 74.14
N ASP A 54 29.47 65.11 74.09
CA ASP A 54 28.75 65.80 75.16
C ASP A 54 27.39 65.11 75.42
N ALA A 55 26.54 65.69 76.23
CA ALA A 55 25.22 65.16 76.57
C ALA A 55 24.28 65.03 75.35
N ASN A 56 24.36 65.96 74.39
CA ASN A 56 23.59 65.95 73.17
C ASN A 56 24.07 64.81 72.24
N TYR A 57 25.37 64.58 72.19
CA TYR A 57 25.92 63.43 71.47
C TYR A 57 25.38 62.10 72.01
N ALA A 58 25.39 61.90 73.34
CA ALA A 58 24.90 60.71 73.99
C ALA A 58 23.38 60.51 73.78
N GLN A 59 22.59 61.58 73.82
CA GLN A 59 21.19 61.52 73.53
C GLN A 59 20.93 61.11 72.05
N THR A 60 21.59 61.73 71.13
CA THR A 60 21.48 61.39 69.69
C THR A 60 21.90 59.91 69.42
N ALA A 61 23.00 59.47 70.03
CA ALA A 61 23.46 58.08 69.89
C ALA A 61 22.41 57.09 70.42
N ALA A 62 21.77 57.37 71.57
CA ALA A 62 20.71 56.54 72.12
C ALA A 62 19.46 56.47 71.19
N ILE A 63 19.09 57.59 70.58
CA ILE A 63 17.98 57.66 69.61
C ILE A 63 18.33 56.82 68.35
N LEU A 64 19.52 56.98 67.82
CA LEU A 64 19.94 56.24 66.64
C LEU A 64 20.04 54.72 66.92
N GLN A 65 20.46 54.33 68.13
CA GLN A 65 20.44 52.94 68.55
C GLN A 65 19.03 52.39 68.64
N ASP A 66 18.07 53.16 69.12
CA ASP A 66 16.63 52.78 69.13
C ASP A 66 16.08 52.56 67.70
N PHE A 67 16.53 53.36 66.71
CA PHE A 67 16.22 53.16 65.32
C PHE A 67 16.78 51.82 64.83
N VAL A 68 18.02 51.50 65.10
CA VAL A 68 18.65 50.22 64.71
C VAL A 68 17.85 49.05 65.26
N ASP A 69 17.54 49.10 66.57
CA ASP A 69 16.85 47.98 67.24
C ASP A 69 15.37 47.85 66.79
N LYS A 70 14.62 48.96 66.62
CA LYS A 70 13.22 48.94 66.21
C LYS A 70 12.97 48.56 64.76
N PHE A 71 13.85 49.01 63.85
CA PHE A 71 13.70 48.78 62.42
C PHE A 71 14.53 47.60 61.91
N ASP A 72 15.21 46.91 62.82
CA ASP A 72 16.06 45.74 62.52
C ASP A 72 17.05 46.10 61.42
N LEU A 73 17.79 47.19 61.64
CA LEU A 73 18.83 47.63 60.71
C LEU A 73 20.11 46.87 61.01
N ASN A 74 20.89 46.58 59.96
CA ASN A 74 22.24 46.04 60.13
C ASN A 74 23.19 47.14 60.63
N PHE A 75 23.10 48.32 60.00
CA PHE A 75 23.91 49.50 60.30
C PHE A 75 23.08 50.76 60.16
N LEU A 76 23.40 51.74 61.03
CA LEU A 76 22.93 53.10 60.90
C LEU A 76 24.09 53.98 61.29
N TYR A 77 24.73 54.60 60.33
CA TYR A 77 25.94 55.39 60.57
C TYR A 77 25.78 56.84 60.15
N VAL A 78 26.44 57.72 60.82
CA VAL A 78 26.66 59.10 60.44
C VAL A 78 28.14 59.32 60.26
N SER A 79 28.58 59.69 59.06
CA SER A 79 29.96 59.76 58.71
C SER A 79 30.25 61.00 57.84
N ILE A 80 31.47 61.46 57.93
CA ILE A 80 32.05 62.43 57.00
C ILE A 80 32.92 61.65 56.03
N VAL A 81 32.69 61.92 54.76
CA VAL A 81 33.46 61.28 53.68
C VAL A 81 34.32 62.36 53.01
N GLU A 82 35.62 62.10 52.86
CA GLU A 82 36.56 63.11 52.39
C GLU A 82 36.76 63.04 50.86
N ALA A 83 36.65 64.25 50.22
CA ALA A 83 37.01 64.40 48.80
C ALA A 83 38.58 64.37 48.62
N PRO A 84 39.04 64.05 47.41
CA PRO A 84 38.35 63.90 46.15
C PRO A 84 37.87 62.47 45.81
N ASP A 85 38.39 61.45 46.48
CA ASP A 85 38.20 60.05 46.17
C ASP A 85 37.05 59.38 46.94
N TYR A 86 36.56 60.07 47.99
CA TYR A 86 35.48 59.63 48.86
C TYR A 86 35.71 58.27 49.53
N LYS A 87 36.94 57.87 49.67
CA LYS A 87 37.38 56.60 50.29
C LYS A 87 37.55 56.68 51.78
N ARG A 88 37.99 57.84 52.28
CA ARG A 88 38.22 58.04 53.72
C ARG A 88 36.92 58.44 54.42
N ILE A 89 36.47 57.57 55.32
CA ILE A 89 35.24 57.71 56.08
C ILE A 89 35.59 57.95 57.52
N THR A 90 35.06 59.02 58.12
CA THR A 90 35.25 59.32 59.56
C THR A 90 33.88 59.25 60.22
N TYR A 91 33.66 58.32 61.13
CA TYR A 91 32.41 58.10 61.81
C TYR A 91 32.14 59.11 62.91
N ILE A 92 30.93 59.66 62.93
CA ILE A 92 30.42 60.53 64.03
C ILE A 92 29.56 59.67 64.95
N HIS A 93 28.60 58.93 64.38
CA HIS A 93 27.75 57.97 65.08
C HIS A 93 27.74 56.66 64.25
N ASP A 94 27.86 55.53 64.96
CA ASP A 94 27.78 54.22 64.30
C ASP A 94 27.08 53.20 65.20
N PRO A 95 25.80 53.43 65.54
CA PRO A 95 25.06 52.42 66.30
C PRO A 95 24.90 51.13 65.46
N VAL A 96 25.19 50.02 66.08
CA VAL A 96 25.18 48.70 65.44
C VAL A 96 24.16 47.80 66.08
N SER A 97 23.50 46.99 65.28
CA SER A 97 22.54 46.01 65.76
C SER A 97 23.17 45.06 66.78
N LYS A 98 22.49 44.79 67.90
CA LYS A 98 22.89 43.81 68.91
C LYS A 98 22.97 42.37 68.33
N LYS A 99 22.34 42.13 67.17
CA LYS A 99 22.40 40.85 66.43
C LYS A 99 23.58 40.79 65.49
N SER A 100 24.29 41.93 65.27
CA SER A 100 25.41 42.02 64.39
C SER A 100 26.67 41.49 65.08
N SER A 101 27.53 40.84 64.33
CA SER A 101 28.91 40.45 64.75
C SER A 101 29.89 41.61 64.62
N PHE A 102 29.46 42.75 64.13
CA PHE A 102 30.30 43.94 63.94
C PHE A 102 30.40 44.78 65.21
N ARG A 103 31.50 45.45 65.39
CA ARG A 103 31.69 46.37 66.52
C ARG A 103 31.27 47.76 66.07
N GLU A 104 30.67 48.49 67.02
CA GLU A 104 30.44 49.93 66.90
C GLU A 104 31.81 50.65 66.79
N TYR A 105 31.92 51.54 65.81
CA TYR A 105 33.08 52.39 65.68
C TYR A 105 33.00 53.62 66.60
N PRO A 106 34.03 53.85 67.38
CA PRO A 106 34.00 55.01 68.27
C PRO A 106 34.06 56.33 67.48
N LEU A 107 33.59 57.40 68.12
CA LEU A 107 33.75 58.77 67.58
C LEU A 107 35.18 59.01 67.10
N ARG A 108 35.33 59.57 65.90
CA ARG A 108 36.62 59.84 65.20
C ARG A 108 37.35 58.61 64.65
N TYR A 109 36.72 57.43 64.75
CA TYR A 109 37.27 56.29 64.02
C TYR A 109 37.22 56.58 62.52
N PHE A 110 38.31 56.33 61.83
CA PHE A 110 38.31 56.45 60.38
C PHE A 110 38.80 55.15 59.75
N GLU A 111 38.26 54.88 58.58
CA GLU A 111 38.69 53.79 57.72
C GLU A 111 38.84 54.25 56.27
N ILE A 112 39.60 53.49 55.49
CA ILE A 112 39.61 53.62 54.03
C ILE A 112 38.73 52.53 53.46
N TYR A 113 37.65 52.99 52.93
CA TYR A 113 36.62 52.08 52.34
C TYR A 113 36.66 52.19 50.82
N ASP A 114 37.21 51.13 50.16
CA ASP A 114 37.48 51.13 48.73
C ASP A 114 36.44 50.22 48.00
N GLU A 115 35.19 50.55 48.16
CA GLU A 115 34.07 49.89 47.43
C GLU A 115 33.51 50.87 46.39
N PRO A 116 33.68 50.57 45.07
CA PRO A 116 33.36 51.52 44.01
C PRO A 116 31.91 52.02 44.04
N GLU A 117 30.96 51.16 44.37
CA GLU A 117 29.54 51.48 44.41
C GLU A 117 29.21 52.42 45.60
N TYR A 118 29.79 52.14 46.75
CA TYR A 118 29.66 52.98 47.92
C TYR A 118 30.28 54.38 47.69
N ASN A 119 31.50 54.43 47.16
CA ASN A 119 32.22 55.66 46.90
C ASN A 119 31.48 56.53 45.86
N ALA A 120 30.93 55.90 44.82
CA ALA A 120 30.10 56.59 43.84
C ALA A 120 28.80 57.14 44.46
N ALA A 121 28.15 56.38 45.34
CA ALA A 121 26.99 56.83 46.08
C ALA A 121 27.31 57.98 47.04
N ALA A 122 28.37 57.86 47.83
CA ALA A 122 28.86 58.91 48.75
C ALA A 122 29.18 60.21 48.00
N LYS A 123 29.85 60.10 46.84
CA LYS A 123 30.13 61.27 45.98
C LYS A 123 28.85 61.99 45.56
N ARG A 124 27.84 61.24 45.07
CA ARG A 124 26.53 61.84 44.67
C ARG A 124 25.83 62.50 45.83
N VAL A 125 25.87 61.90 47.01
CA VAL A 125 25.28 62.48 48.22
C VAL A 125 25.99 63.73 48.62
N PHE A 126 27.34 63.77 48.62
CA PHE A 126 28.14 64.90 49.10
C PHE A 126 28.14 66.06 48.10
N GLU A 127 28.40 65.79 46.82
CA GLU A 127 28.48 66.82 45.78
C GLU A 127 27.12 67.34 45.34
N ASN A 128 26.15 66.42 45.08
CA ASN A 128 24.85 66.79 44.50
C ASN A 128 23.73 66.99 45.56
N GLY A 129 23.97 66.53 46.79
CA GLY A 129 22.94 66.55 47.83
C GLY A 129 21.78 65.60 47.55
N GLU A 130 22.05 64.53 46.79
CA GLU A 130 21.08 63.52 46.41
C GLU A 130 20.86 62.49 47.52
N THR A 131 19.70 61.87 47.58
CA THR A 131 19.48 60.67 48.36
C THR A 131 19.69 59.48 47.45
N VAL A 132 20.62 58.58 47.75
CA VAL A 132 20.94 57.41 46.96
C VAL A 132 20.49 56.17 47.72
N VAL A 133 19.73 55.30 47.05
CA VAL A 133 19.48 53.92 47.52
C VAL A 133 20.16 52.98 46.58
N HIS A 134 20.90 52.05 47.11
CA HIS A 134 21.58 51.03 46.36
C HIS A 134 21.42 49.64 47.00
N HIS A 135 21.35 48.64 46.19
CA HIS A 135 21.27 47.24 46.60
C HIS A 135 22.65 46.63 46.53
N ILE A 136 23.14 46.10 47.63
CA ILE A 136 24.45 45.46 47.73
C ILE A 136 24.25 43.95 47.85
N GLU A 137 24.62 43.24 46.83
CA GLU A 137 24.30 41.81 46.74
C GLU A 137 25.37 40.89 47.41
N LYS A 138 26.61 41.36 47.57
CA LYS A 138 27.72 40.52 48.06
C LYS A 138 28.68 41.29 48.95
N THR A 139 28.35 41.41 50.23
CA THR A 139 29.32 41.88 51.24
C THR A 139 29.63 40.78 52.27
N ARG A 140 30.60 41.06 53.16
CA ARG A 140 30.90 40.15 54.29
C ARG A 140 29.70 39.96 55.24
N SER A 141 28.76 40.87 55.22
CA SER A 141 27.51 40.85 56.02
C SER A 141 26.27 40.34 55.26
N GLY A 142 26.43 39.79 54.05
CA GLY A 142 25.37 39.31 53.19
C GLY A 142 24.79 40.39 52.26
N SER A 143 23.63 40.10 51.66
CA SER A 143 22.94 41.04 50.78
C SER A 143 22.14 42.04 51.64
N HIS A 144 22.29 43.34 51.35
CA HIS A 144 21.56 44.38 52.02
C HIS A 144 21.19 45.55 51.10
N ILE A 145 20.24 46.33 51.53
CA ILE A 145 19.85 47.59 50.91
C ILE A 145 20.36 48.72 51.77
N ALA A 146 21.01 49.69 51.17
CA ALA A 146 21.52 50.88 51.83
C ALA A 146 20.86 52.15 51.29
N ALA A 147 20.41 53.02 52.18
CA ALA A 147 20.01 54.40 51.85
C ALA A 147 21.02 55.39 52.43
N MET A 148 21.63 56.15 51.55
CA MET A 148 22.56 57.23 51.93
C MET A 148 21.92 58.58 51.67
N MET A 149 21.93 59.45 52.68
CA MET A 149 21.33 60.78 52.62
C MET A 149 22.27 61.87 53.07
N PRO A 150 22.18 63.08 52.47
CA PRO A 150 22.97 64.20 52.89
C PRO A 150 22.49 64.75 54.26
N VAL A 151 23.38 65.00 55.15
CA VAL A 151 23.15 65.76 56.38
C VAL A 151 23.73 67.17 56.15
N LYS A 152 22.83 68.16 56.20
CA LYS A 152 23.14 69.57 55.92
C LYS A 152 23.17 70.37 57.19
N ASP A 153 24.12 71.31 57.28
CA ASP A 153 24.16 72.29 58.34
C ASP A 153 23.14 73.46 58.15
N SER A 154 23.12 74.41 59.07
CA SER A 154 22.24 75.58 59.02
C SER A 154 22.45 76.50 57.80
N THR A 155 23.54 76.31 57.07
CA THR A 155 23.83 77.05 55.83
C THR A 155 23.38 76.32 54.58
N GLY A 156 22.92 75.07 54.72
CA GLY A 156 22.46 74.21 53.64
C GLY A 156 23.63 73.39 53.00
N LYS A 157 24.88 73.50 53.57
CA LYS A 157 26.03 72.73 53.10
C LYS A 157 25.97 71.31 53.64
N VAL A 158 26.27 70.33 52.80
CA VAL A 158 26.40 68.94 53.24
C VAL A 158 27.64 68.80 54.09
N VAL A 159 27.48 68.39 55.34
CA VAL A 159 28.57 68.25 56.33
C VAL A 159 28.82 66.80 56.73
N ALA A 160 27.86 65.90 56.47
CA ALA A 160 28.01 64.48 56.74
C ALA A 160 26.98 63.68 55.86
N VAL A 161 27.16 62.41 55.88
CA VAL A 161 26.24 61.46 55.27
C VAL A 161 25.62 60.58 56.37
N ILE A 162 24.32 60.39 56.38
CA ILE A 162 23.69 59.32 57.15
C ILE A 162 23.41 58.14 56.23
N GLY A 163 23.87 56.96 56.61
CA GLY A 163 23.62 55.71 55.94
C GLY A 163 22.76 54.77 56.80
N ALA A 164 21.71 54.22 56.24
CA ALA A 164 20.93 53.17 56.89
C ALA A 164 20.95 51.91 56.02
N GLU A 165 21.33 50.78 56.62
CA GLU A 165 21.47 49.53 55.93
C GLU A 165 20.60 48.43 56.56
N LYS A 166 19.82 47.70 55.73
CA LYS A 166 18.95 46.63 56.17
C LYS A 166 19.21 45.36 55.37
N SER A 167 19.22 44.21 56.07
CA SER A 167 19.40 42.92 55.41
C SER A 167 18.23 42.63 54.43
N THR A 168 18.59 42.17 53.25
CA THR A 168 17.63 41.66 52.27
C THR A 168 17.53 40.13 52.29
N GLN A 169 18.15 39.44 53.24
CA GLN A 169 18.20 37.99 53.32
C GLN A 169 16.80 37.37 53.45
N GLU A 170 15.88 37.98 54.23
CA GLU A 170 14.50 37.51 54.32
C GLU A 170 13.76 37.68 52.98
N TYR A 171 14.01 38.77 52.27
CA TYR A 171 13.47 38.99 50.93
C TYR A 171 13.97 37.95 49.94
N VAL A 172 15.28 37.71 49.90
CA VAL A 172 15.86 36.70 49.02
C VAL A 172 15.27 35.31 49.33
N SER A 173 15.15 34.96 50.61
CA SER A 173 14.56 33.70 51.04
C SER A 173 13.06 33.60 50.67
N ALA A 174 12.29 34.69 50.82
CA ALA A 174 10.87 34.73 50.39
C ALA A 174 10.73 34.61 48.87
N LYS A 175 11.62 35.27 48.12
CA LYS A 175 11.73 35.16 46.67
C LYS A 175 12.02 33.72 46.21
N HIS A 176 12.93 33.04 46.84
CA HIS A 176 13.25 31.64 46.55
C HIS A 176 12.06 30.69 46.92
N ARG A 177 11.42 30.88 48.07
CA ARG A 177 10.22 30.12 48.45
C ARG A 177 9.10 30.29 47.41
N PHE A 178 8.82 31.54 47.02
CA PHE A 178 7.81 31.84 46.01
C PHE A 178 8.17 31.15 44.67
N MET A 179 9.41 31.24 44.22
CA MET A 179 9.86 30.59 43.01
C MET A 179 9.67 29.06 43.05
N ASN A 180 10.00 28.44 44.18
CA ASN A 180 9.84 26.99 44.34
C ASN A 180 8.35 26.61 44.29
N TYR A 181 7.43 27.39 44.87
CA TYR A 181 6.00 27.15 44.75
C TYR A 181 5.52 27.27 43.31
N VAL A 182 5.95 28.29 42.57
CA VAL A 182 5.62 28.48 41.16
C VAL A 182 6.06 27.29 40.34
N ILE A 183 7.33 26.89 40.47
CA ILE A 183 7.89 25.74 39.75
C ILE A 183 7.13 24.45 40.08
N THR A 184 6.83 24.22 41.36
CA THR A 184 6.09 23.02 41.79
C THR A 184 4.70 22.97 41.16
N ILE A 185 3.95 24.08 41.20
CA ILE A 185 2.61 24.17 40.58
C ILE A 185 2.71 23.91 39.07
N GLU A 186 3.69 24.50 38.40
CA GLU A 186 3.90 24.32 36.94
C GLU A 186 4.19 22.87 36.57
N VAL A 187 5.05 22.20 37.32
CA VAL A 187 5.38 20.77 37.10
C VAL A 187 4.14 19.88 37.31
N VAL A 188 3.39 20.12 38.38
CA VAL A 188 2.16 19.35 38.65
C VAL A 188 1.13 19.57 37.55
N PHE A 189 0.93 20.81 37.12
CA PHE A 189 0.01 21.12 36.03
C PHE A 189 0.46 20.51 34.70
N ALA A 190 1.74 20.53 34.40
CA ALA A 190 2.31 19.92 33.21
C ALA A 190 2.09 18.40 33.20
N LEU A 191 2.37 17.72 34.31
CA LEU A 191 2.16 16.28 34.46
C LEU A 191 0.67 15.91 34.30
N LEU A 192 -0.22 16.65 34.95
CA LEU A 192 -1.67 16.44 34.83
C LEU A 192 -2.14 16.65 33.38
N SER A 193 -1.65 17.69 32.71
CA SER A 193 -1.98 17.99 31.32
C SER A 193 -1.52 16.87 30.38
N ILE A 194 -0.30 16.35 30.57
CA ILE A 194 0.23 15.21 29.79
C ILE A 194 -0.64 13.98 29.98
N LEU A 195 -1.03 13.63 31.21
CA LEU A 195 -1.87 12.49 31.50
C LEU A 195 -3.26 12.61 30.87
N LEU A 196 -3.91 13.77 31.02
CA LEU A 196 -5.24 14.02 30.46
C LEU A 196 -5.21 14.02 28.92
N PHE A 197 -4.24 14.71 28.33
CA PHE A 197 -4.08 14.78 26.88
C PHE A 197 -3.67 13.43 26.28
N GLY A 198 -2.76 12.69 26.94
CA GLY A 198 -2.39 11.34 26.54
C GLY A 198 -3.58 10.38 26.58
N SER A 199 -4.39 10.44 27.65
CA SER A 199 -5.64 9.66 27.76
C SER A 199 -6.65 10.05 26.66
N TYR A 200 -6.79 11.34 26.38
CA TYR A 200 -7.67 11.85 25.32
C TYR A 200 -7.22 11.34 23.93
N ILE A 201 -5.94 11.50 23.59
CA ILE A 201 -5.37 11.01 22.31
C ILE A 201 -5.55 9.49 22.18
N ASN A 202 -5.24 8.76 23.25
CA ASN A 202 -5.34 7.31 23.22
C ASN A 202 -6.76 6.84 22.93
N LYS A 203 -7.76 7.41 23.62
CA LYS A 203 -9.17 7.04 23.44
C LYS A 203 -9.76 7.55 22.12
N ARG A 204 -9.36 8.74 21.69
CA ARG A 204 -9.98 9.41 20.54
C ARG A 204 -9.37 8.99 19.20
N PHE A 205 -8.05 8.69 19.17
CA PHE A 205 -7.31 8.44 17.93
C PHE A 205 -6.65 7.06 17.92
N ILE A 206 -5.80 6.75 18.94
CA ILE A 206 -4.96 5.56 18.88
C ILE A 206 -5.80 4.29 18.90
N ASN A 207 -6.71 4.13 19.87
CA ASN A 207 -7.52 2.93 19.99
C ASN A 207 -8.42 2.67 18.79
N PRO A 208 -9.16 3.66 18.22
CA PRO A 208 -9.95 3.44 17.02
C PRO A 208 -9.11 3.05 15.80
N ILE A 209 -7.96 3.71 15.57
CA ILE A 209 -7.07 3.37 14.47
C ILE A 209 -6.48 1.96 14.65
N ALA A 210 -6.03 1.63 15.85
CA ALA A 210 -5.53 0.30 16.18
C ALA A 210 -6.59 -0.78 15.95
N LEU A 211 -7.86 -0.50 16.26
CA LEU A 211 -8.97 -1.41 15.97
C LEU A 211 -9.17 -1.62 14.47
N VAL A 212 -9.18 -0.53 13.67
CA VAL A 212 -9.30 -0.64 12.20
C VAL A 212 -8.16 -1.49 11.64
N THR A 213 -6.93 -1.20 12.06
CA THR A 213 -5.74 -1.94 11.60
C THR A 213 -5.80 -3.41 12.00
N TYR A 214 -6.22 -3.68 13.23
CA TYR A 214 -6.35 -5.05 13.74
C TYR A 214 -7.40 -5.84 12.96
N GLU A 215 -8.63 -5.31 12.82
CA GLU A 215 -9.71 -6.00 12.12
C GLU A 215 -9.37 -6.20 10.63
N ALA A 216 -8.82 -5.20 9.96
CA ALA A 216 -8.33 -5.35 8.58
C ALA A 216 -7.24 -6.43 8.44
N SER A 217 -6.34 -6.56 9.44
CA SER A 217 -5.33 -7.62 9.45
C SER A 217 -5.89 -9.02 9.72
N GLN A 218 -7.06 -9.12 10.34
CA GLN A 218 -7.73 -10.39 10.62
C GLN A 218 -8.63 -10.85 9.46
N PHE A 219 -8.99 -9.97 8.53
CA PHE A 219 -9.90 -10.28 7.43
C PHE A 219 -9.51 -11.54 6.66
N THR A 220 -8.25 -11.65 6.23
CA THR A 220 -7.76 -12.85 5.52
C THR A 220 -7.70 -14.09 6.38
N LYS A 221 -7.41 -13.94 7.70
CA LYS A 221 -7.35 -15.05 8.65
C LYS A 221 -8.73 -15.59 9.02
N ASN A 222 -9.74 -14.75 8.96
CA ASN A 222 -11.14 -15.08 9.26
C ASN A 222 -11.90 -15.56 8.00
N GLY A 223 -11.20 -16.03 6.97
CA GLY A 223 -11.82 -16.54 5.76
C GLY A 223 -12.47 -15.45 4.88
N GLY A 224 -12.04 -14.20 5.02
CA GLY A 224 -12.57 -13.09 4.24
C GLY A 224 -13.96 -12.60 4.70
N GLU A 225 -14.35 -12.85 5.96
CA GLU A 225 -15.61 -12.32 6.50
C GLU A 225 -15.42 -10.89 7.00
N PRO A 226 -16.28 -9.94 6.56
CA PRO A 226 -16.22 -8.54 6.97
C PRO A 226 -16.43 -8.35 8.47
N SER A 227 -15.67 -7.45 9.08
CA SER A 227 -15.74 -7.24 10.53
C SER A 227 -16.86 -6.26 10.92
N ASN A 228 -17.89 -6.76 11.58
CA ASN A 228 -18.97 -5.94 12.14
C ASN A 228 -18.49 -4.91 13.18
N LYS A 229 -17.28 -5.06 13.73
CA LYS A 229 -16.72 -4.11 14.70
C LYS A 229 -16.33 -2.80 14.03
N LEU A 230 -15.98 -2.83 12.73
CA LEU A 230 -15.68 -1.63 11.95
C LEU A 230 -16.92 -0.73 11.77
N GLN A 231 -18.11 -1.30 11.67
CA GLN A 231 -19.37 -0.55 11.60
C GLN A 231 -19.71 0.16 12.92
N ASN A 232 -19.25 -0.37 14.05
CA ASN A 232 -19.62 0.10 15.38
C ASN A 232 -18.56 1.01 16.04
N ILE A 233 -17.59 1.52 15.27
CA ILE A 233 -16.57 2.45 15.78
C ILE A 233 -17.22 3.76 16.22
N LYS A 234 -16.95 4.12 17.49
CA LYS A 234 -17.43 5.38 18.10
C LYS A 234 -16.51 6.56 17.77
N ALA A 235 -16.33 6.85 16.50
CA ALA A 235 -15.65 8.05 16.00
C ALA A 235 -16.66 8.94 15.24
N LYS A 236 -16.35 10.22 15.04
CA LYS A 236 -17.21 11.17 14.31
C LYS A 236 -16.42 12.03 13.31
N ASP A 237 -15.29 11.52 12.88
CA ASP A 237 -14.32 12.21 12.06
C ASP A 237 -13.83 11.27 10.94
N GLU A 238 -12.68 11.60 10.38
CA GLU A 238 -12.03 10.87 9.30
C GLU A 238 -11.78 9.39 9.67
N ILE A 239 -11.67 9.07 10.95
CA ILE A 239 -11.49 7.67 11.42
C ILE A 239 -12.77 6.86 11.20
N LEU A 240 -13.94 7.44 11.39
CA LEU A 240 -15.21 6.77 11.06
C LEU A 240 -15.31 6.52 9.55
N THR A 241 -14.94 7.52 8.74
CA THR A 241 -14.91 7.39 7.28
C THR A 241 -13.95 6.29 6.84
N LEU A 242 -12.75 6.23 7.44
CA LEU A 242 -11.77 5.18 7.19
C LEU A 242 -12.32 3.79 7.56
N ALA A 243 -12.94 3.66 8.74
CA ALA A 243 -13.52 2.40 9.19
C ALA A 243 -14.62 1.89 8.24
N HIS A 244 -15.51 2.78 7.79
CA HIS A 244 -16.54 2.44 6.81
C HIS A 244 -15.96 2.06 5.44
N ALA A 245 -14.93 2.79 4.98
CA ALA A 245 -14.26 2.48 3.72
C ALA A 245 -13.59 1.09 3.76
N VAL A 246 -12.91 0.75 4.87
CA VAL A 246 -12.32 -0.57 5.07
C VAL A 246 -13.40 -1.66 5.13
N PHE A 247 -14.49 -1.44 5.87
CA PHE A 247 -15.61 -2.38 5.92
C PHE A 247 -16.24 -2.61 4.53
N GLN A 248 -16.45 -1.53 3.76
CA GLN A 248 -16.97 -1.63 2.41
C GLN A 248 -16.03 -2.43 1.50
N MET A 249 -14.72 -2.14 1.59
CA MET A 249 -13.69 -2.89 0.87
C MET A 249 -13.71 -4.39 1.22
N GLU A 250 -13.80 -4.73 2.51
CA GLU A 250 -13.91 -6.13 2.97
C GLU A 250 -15.15 -6.81 2.40
N THR A 251 -16.30 -6.09 2.37
CA THR A 251 -17.57 -6.58 1.81
C THR A 251 -17.46 -6.82 0.31
N ASP A 252 -16.88 -5.88 -0.42
CA ASP A 252 -16.72 -5.98 -1.87
C ASP A 252 -15.75 -7.13 -2.25
N ILE A 253 -14.66 -7.29 -1.51
CA ILE A 253 -13.73 -8.42 -1.70
C ILE A 253 -14.44 -9.75 -1.42
N LYS A 254 -15.22 -9.85 -0.35
CA LYS A 254 -16.00 -11.06 -0.05
C LYS A 254 -16.94 -11.42 -1.18
N ASN A 255 -17.74 -10.45 -1.65
CA ASN A 255 -18.65 -10.63 -2.78
C ASN A 255 -17.92 -11.05 -4.06
N TYR A 256 -16.75 -10.47 -4.30
CA TYR A 256 -15.92 -10.83 -5.44
C TYR A 256 -15.40 -12.28 -5.36
N ILE A 257 -14.92 -12.70 -4.19
CA ILE A 257 -14.46 -14.08 -3.96
C ILE A 257 -15.61 -15.07 -4.15
N ASP A 258 -16.78 -14.79 -3.59
CA ASP A 258 -17.96 -15.66 -3.70
C ASP A 258 -18.43 -15.78 -5.15
N ASN A 259 -18.43 -14.68 -5.91
CA ASN A 259 -18.73 -14.67 -7.33
C ASN A 259 -17.69 -15.46 -8.15
N LEU A 260 -16.40 -15.23 -7.87
CA LEU A 260 -15.32 -15.94 -8.56
C LEU A 260 -15.43 -17.46 -8.32
N SER A 261 -15.72 -17.86 -7.08
CA SER A 261 -15.90 -19.26 -6.72
C SER A 261 -17.06 -19.90 -7.47
N LYS A 262 -18.21 -19.19 -7.61
CA LYS A 262 -19.36 -19.67 -8.39
C LYS A 262 -19.02 -19.83 -9.87
N VAL A 263 -18.42 -18.79 -10.47
CA VAL A 263 -18.03 -18.82 -11.89
C VAL A 263 -17.02 -19.93 -12.16
N THR A 264 -16.06 -20.14 -11.24
CA THR A 264 -15.08 -21.22 -11.39
C THR A 264 -15.75 -22.59 -11.31
N ALA A 265 -16.65 -22.80 -10.34
CA ALA A 265 -17.37 -24.06 -10.21
C ALA A 265 -18.28 -24.34 -11.41
N GLU A 266 -18.95 -23.32 -11.95
CA GLU A 266 -19.75 -23.45 -13.18
C GLU A 266 -18.89 -23.80 -14.39
N LYS A 267 -17.72 -23.15 -14.52
CA LYS A 267 -16.76 -23.45 -15.59
C LYS A 267 -16.24 -24.89 -15.50
N GLU A 268 -15.80 -25.33 -14.33
CA GLU A 268 -15.33 -26.69 -14.11
C GLU A 268 -16.41 -27.75 -14.44
N ARG A 269 -17.64 -27.46 -14.03
CA ARG A 269 -18.78 -28.31 -14.35
C ARG A 269 -19.03 -28.40 -15.87
N PHE A 270 -19.02 -27.24 -16.54
CA PHE A 270 -19.20 -27.19 -18.00
C PHE A 270 -18.08 -27.95 -18.73
N GLU A 271 -16.83 -27.74 -18.35
CA GLU A 271 -15.68 -28.49 -18.93
C GLU A 271 -15.82 -30.00 -18.71
N ALA A 272 -16.27 -30.41 -17.54
CA ALA A 272 -16.50 -31.82 -17.25
C ALA A 272 -17.62 -32.41 -18.13
N GLU A 273 -18.76 -31.70 -18.31
CA GLU A 273 -19.87 -32.12 -19.17
C GLU A 273 -19.43 -32.22 -20.63
N VAL A 274 -18.68 -31.24 -21.15
CA VAL A 274 -18.16 -31.26 -22.52
C VAL A 274 -17.12 -32.35 -22.70
N GLY A 275 -16.27 -32.60 -21.70
CA GLY A 275 -15.32 -33.71 -21.71
C GLY A 275 -16.01 -35.10 -21.79
N VAL A 276 -17.22 -35.24 -21.24
CA VAL A 276 -18.03 -36.46 -21.43
C VAL A 276 -18.53 -36.55 -22.86
N ALA A 277 -19.05 -35.47 -23.44
CA ALA A 277 -19.49 -35.42 -24.82
C ALA A 277 -18.38 -35.77 -25.80
N SER A 278 -17.19 -35.26 -25.59
CA SER A 278 -15.97 -35.60 -26.37
C SER A 278 -15.66 -37.08 -26.34
N ARG A 279 -15.69 -37.71 -25.17
CA ARG A 279 -15.47 -39.15 -25.05
C ARG A 279 -16.52 -39.97 -25.78
N ILE A 280 -17.78 -39.55 -25.74
CA ILE A 280 -18.87 -40.20 -26.47
C ILE A 280 -18.61 -40.08 -27.98
N GLN A 281 -18.29 -38.90 -28.48
CA GLN A 281 -17.98 -38.66 -29.89
C GLN A 281 -16.84 -39.51 -30.36
N MET A 282 -15.71 -39.51 -29.66
CA MET A 282 -14.53 -40.32 -29.99
C MET A 282 -14.81 -41.84 -29.92
N ALA A 283 -15.74 -42.27 -29.09
CA ALA A 283 -16.17 -43.68 -29.03
C ALA A 283 -17.04 -44.10 -30.20
N MET A 284 -17.67 -43.15 -30.90
CA MET A 284 -18.46 -43.41 -32.10
C MET A 284 -17.61 -43.54 -33.36
N LEU A 285 -16.39 -43.07 -33.35
CA LEU A 285 -15.47 -43.25 -34.47
C LEU A 285 -14.94 -44.68 -34.48
N PRO A 286 -14.74 -45.26 -35.67
CA PRO A 286 -14.29 -46.64 -35.79
C PRO A 286 -12.88 -46.84 -35.18
N LYS A 287 -12.75 -47.91 -34.41
CA LYS A 287 -11.50 -48.40 -33.84
C LYS A 287 -11.12 -49.78 -34.35
N VAL A 288 -11.85 -50.21 -35.35
CA VAL A 288 -11.70 -51.59 -35.87
C VAL A 288 -10.42 -51.65 -36.69
N ASN A 289 -9.49 -52.51 -36.27
CA ASN A 289 -8.39 -52.98 -37.10
C ASN A 289 -8.88 -54.25 -37.80
N PHE A 290 -8.41 -54.48 -39.01
CA PHE A 290 -8.72 -55.67 -39.76
C PHE A 290 -7.52 -56.62 -39.79
N PRO A 291 -7.12 -57.24 -38.66
CA PRO A 291 -5.87 -58.00 -38.55
C PRO A 291 -5.85 -59.26 -39.42
N ASP A 292 -6.99 -59.78 -39.72
CA ASP A 292 -7.15 -60.99 -40.53
C ASP A 292 -7.23 -60.71 -42.05
N ARG A 293 -7.10 -59.44 -42.45
CA ARG A 293 -7.14 -59.02 -43.85
C ARG A 293 -5.75 -58.65 -44.34
N ASN A 294 -5.41 -59.15 -45.52
CA ASN A 294 -4.14 -58.85 -46.16
C ASN A 294 -4.32 -58.10 -47.49
N ASP A 295 -5.56 -57.95 -47.96
CA ASP A 295 -5.94 -57.31 -49.22
C ASP A 295 -5.96 -55.76 -49.13
N PHE A 296 -5.94 -55.19 -47.93
CA PHE A 296 -5.80 -53.77 -47.70
C PHE A 296 -5.18 -53.46 -46.32
N GLU A 297 -4.71 -52.26 -46.16
CA GLU A 297 -4.31 -51.65 -44.88
C GLU A 297 -5.01 -50.28 -44.75
N LEU A 298 -5.42 -49.92 -43.53
CA LEU A 298 -6.16 -48.70 -43.26
C LEU A 298 -5.79 -48.15 -41.91
N PHE A 299 -5.68 -46.83 -41.83
CA PHE A 299 -5.57 -46.09 -40.57
C PHE A 299 -6.28 -44.73 -40.70
N ALA A 300 -7.00 -44.32 -39.66
CA ALA A 300 -7.55 -42.99 -39.59
C ALA A 300 -7.33 -42.37 -38.23
N THR A 301 -7.23 -41.06 -38.19
CA THR A 301 -7.02 -40.27 -36.97
C THR A 301 -7.75 -38.95 -37.08
N MET A 302 -8.23 -38.44 -35.94
CA MET A 302 -8.84 -37.12 -35.80
C MET A 302 -8.27 -36.43 -34.56
N THR A 303 -7.90 -35.19 -34.72
CA THR A 303 -7.44 -34.30 -33.64
C THR A 303 -8.37 -33.06 -33.65
N PRO A 304 -9.34 -32.97 -32.73
CA PRO A 304 -10.23 -31.82 -32.70
C PRO A 304 -9.52 -30.56 -32.25
N ALA A 305 -9.91 -29.40 -32.79
CA ALA A 305 -9.39 -28.06 -32.38
C ALA A 305 -9.98 -27.57 -31.08
N LYS A 306 -11.14 -28.09 -30.69
CA LYS A 306 -11.82 -27.84 -29.41
C LYS A 306 -12.05 -29.15 -28.68
N GLU A 307 -12.82 -29.10 -27.60
CA GLU A 307 -13.15 -30.29 -26.82
C GLU A 307 -13.90 -31.34 -27.64
N VAL A 308 -14.69 -30.89 -28.63
CA VAL A 308 -15.44 -31.73 -29.60
C VAL A 308 -15.29 -31.16 -30.99
N GLY A 309 -15.22 -32.04 -32.02
CA GLY A 309 -15.01 -31.69 -33.41
C GLY A 309 -16.24 -31.79 -34.26
N GLY A 310 -16.23 -31.07 -35.41
CA GLY A 310 -17.21 -31.19 -36.48
C GLY A 310 -16.89 -32.31 -37.48
N ASP A 311 -15.62 -32.71 -37.54
CA ASP A 311 -15.10 -33.71 -38.43
C ASP A 311 -15.67 -35.10 -38.16
N LEU A 312 -15.81 -35.89 -39.23
CA LEU A 312 -16.06 -37.31 -39.14
C LEU A 312 -15.15 -38.11 -40.03
N TYR A 313 -14.83 -39.32 -39.62
CA TYR A 313 -14.44 -40.39 -40.51
C TYR A 313 -15.17 -41.69 -40.15
N ASP A 314 -15.42 -42.53 -41.15
CA ASP A 314 -15.94 -43.85 -40.91
C ASP A 314 -15.36 -44.84 -41.95
N TYR A 315 -15.22 -46.06 -41.53
CA TYR A 315 -14.82 -47.15 -42.42
C TYR A 315 -15.31 -48.51 -41.87
N PHE A 316 -15.91 -49.31 -42.72
CA PHE A 316 -16.36 -50.64 -42.35
C PHE A 316 -16.59 -51.50 -43.61
N LEU A 317 -16.61 -52.80 -43.43
CA LEU A 317 -16.97 -53.74 -44.48
C LEU A 317 -18.47 -53.85 -44.60
N LEU A 318 -19.01 -53.65 -45.80
CA LEU A 318 -20.41 -53.85 -46.12
C LEU A 318 -20.74 -55.34 -46.28
N ASP A 319 -19.75 -56.09 -46.77
CA ASP A 319 -19.70 -57.55 -46.89
C ASP A 319 -18.23 -57.98 -47.04
N GLU A 320 -17.98 -59.25 -47.41
CA GLU A 320 -16.61 -59.78 -47.54
C GLU A 320 -15.79 -59.10 -48.64
N ASP A 321 -16.44 -58.41 -49.61
CA ASP A 321 -15.76 -57.88 -50.81
C ASP A 321 -15.93 -56.35 -50.97
N HIS A 322 -16.71 -55.70 -50.12
CA HIS A 322 -16.94 -54.27 -50.23
C HIS A 322 -16.56 -53.53 -48.94
N LEU A 323 -15.61 -52.57 -49.10
CA LEU A 323 -15.12 -51.68 -48.02
C LEU A 323 -15.64 -50.25 -48.27
N LEU A 324 -16.33 -49.69 -47.31
CA LEU A 324 -16.74 -48.28 -47.32
C LEU A 324 -15.67 -47.45 -46.57
N LEU A 325 -15.33 -46.31 -47.14
CA LEU A 325 -14.47 -45.26 -46.54
C LEU A 325 -15.22 -43.94 -46.68
N THR A 326 -15.25 -43.13 -45.62
CA THR A 326 -15.82 -41.77 -45.68
C THR A 326 -15.08 -40.83 -44.74
N VAL A 327 -14.94 -39.56 -45.16
CA VAL A 327 -14.42 -38.45 -44.39
C VAL A 327 -15.31 -37.23 -44.66
N GLY A 328 -15.63 -36.47 -43.65
CA GLY A 328 -16.43 -35.27 -43.81
C GLY A 328 -16.12 -34.23 -42.75
N ASP A 329 -16.45 -32.98 -43.05
CA ASP A 329 -16.29 -31.85 -42.17
C ASP A 329 -17.60 -31.02 -42.14
N VAL A 330 -18.11 -30.82 -40.94
CA VAL A 330 -19.35 -30.06 -40.67
C VAL A 330 -19.05 -28.58 -40.52
N SER A 331 -19.82 -27.75 -41.19
CA SER A 331 -19.72 -26.29 -41.04
C SER A 331 -19.93 -25.85 -39.60
N GLY A 332 -19.02 -25.01 -39.08
CA GLY A 332 -19.01 -24.53 -37.69
C GLY A 332 -18.22 -25.42 -36.76
N LYS A 333 -18.21 -25.10 -35.46
CA LYS A 333 -17.32 -25.75 -34.48
C LYS A 333 -18.04 -25.99 -33.15
N GLY A 334 -17.52 -26.94 -32.38
CA GLY A 334 -17.99 -27.24 -31.03
C GLY A 334 -19.23 -28.13 -30.99
N ILE A 335 -19.98 -28.07 -29.89
CA ILE A 335 -21.08 -29.03 -29.60
C ILE A 335 -22.13 -29.14 -30.71
N PRO A 336 -22.65 -28.04 -31.30
CA PRO A 336 -23.66 -28.19 -32.35
C PRO A 336 -23.15 -28.89 -33.60
N ALA A 337 -21.91 -28.58 -34.05
CA ALA A 337 -21.32 -29.25 -35.20
C ALA A 337 -21.07 -30.75 -34.91
N SER A 338 -20.58 -31.08 -33.71
CA SER A 338 -20.36 -32.47 -33.31
C SER A 338 -21.64 -33.30 -33.25
N LEU A 339 -22.77 -32.71 -32.81
CA LEU A 339 -24.08 -33.40 -32.84
C LEU A 339 -24.55 -33.63 -34.27
N PHE A 340 -24.42 -32.64 -35.15
CA PHE A 340 -24.75 -32.79 -36.56
C PHE A 340 -23.89 -33.86 -37.23
N MET A 341 -22.60 -33.92 -36.94
CA MET A 341 -21.67 -34.94 -37.40
C MET A 341 -22.17 -36.35 -37.02
N VAL A 342 -22.58 -36.55 -35.75
CA VAL A 342 -23.09 -37.86 -35.29
C VAL A 342 -24.32 -38.28 -36.08
N VAL A 343 -25.25 -37.35 -36.34
CA VAL A 343 -26.46 -37.63 -37.16
C VAL A 343 -26.08 -38.06 -38.57
N VAL A 344 -25.22 -37.26 -39.23
CA VAL A 344 -24.76 -37.56 -40.59
C VAL A 344 -24.05 -38.91 -40.67
N LYS A 345 -23.09 -39.16 -39.76
CA LYS A 345 -22.41 -40.46 -39.68
C LYS A 345 -23.39 -41.62 -39.54
N THR A 346 -24.36 -41.50 -38.65
CA THR A 346 -25.34 -42.55 -38.41
C THR A 346 -26.22 -42.81 -39.64
N LEU A 347 -26.63 -41.76 -40.35
CA LEU A 347 -27.42 -41.89 -41.59
C LEU A 347 -26.58 -42.55 -42.71
N ILE A 348 -25.36 -42.09 -42.93
CA ILE A 348 -24.44 -42.72 -43.93
C ILE A 348 -24.28 -44.21 -43.64
N HIS A 349 -23.99 -44.55 -42.37
CA HIS A 349 -23.81 -45.95 -41.96
C HIS A 349 -25.07 -46.78 -42.21
N SER A 350 -26.23 -46.29 -41.82
CA SER A 350 -27.52 -46.97 -41.98
C SER A 350 -27.93 -47.17 -43.44
N TYR A 351 -27.71 -46.19 -44.32
CA TYR A 351 -27.99 -46.35 -45.76
C TYR A 351 -26.95 -47.23 -46.45
N ALA A 352 -25.70 -47.21 -46.03
CA ALA A 352 -24.66 -48.10 -46.57
C ALA A 352 -24.96 -49.57 -46.26
N GLU A 353 -25.48 -49.92 -45.07
CA GLU A 353 -25.91 -51.29 -44.73
C GLU A 353 -27.03 -51.79 -45.62
N GLN A 354 -27.81 -50.91 -46.25
CA GLN A 354 -28.84 -51.27 -47.22
C GLN A 354 -28.27 -51.56 -48.62
N LYS A 355 -26.91 -51.56 -48.75
CA LYS A 355 -26.20 -51.80 -50.01
C LYS A 355 -26.50 -50.77 -51.10
N MET A 356 -26.78 -49.54 -50.72
CA MET A 356 -26.96 -48.44 -51.65
C MET A 356 -25.60 -48.05 -52.27
N SER A 357 -25.64 -47.50 -53.48
CA SER A 357 -24.48 -46.90 -54.10
C SER A 357 -24.04 -45.63 -53.39
N PRO A 358 -22.78 -45.15 -53.53
CA PRO A 358 -22.30 -43.89 -52.95
C PRO A 358 -23.23 -42.69 -53.23
N ALA A 359 -23.78 -42.58 -54.43
CA ALA A 359 -24.71 -41.54 -54.81
C ALA A 359 -26.03 -41.64 -54.05
N GLU A 360 -26.64 -42.81 -54.01
CA GLU A 360 -27.92 -43.07 -53.31
C GLU A 360 -27.80 -42.85 -51.81
N ILE A 361 -26.62 -43.19 -51.19
CA ILE A 361 -26.35 -42.92 -49.77
C ILE A 361 -26.37 -41.41 -49.50
N PHE A 362 -25.68 -40.61 -50.35
CA PHE A 362 -25.63 -39.15 -50.16
C PHE A 362 -26.98 -38.49 -50.47
N GLU A 363 -27.73 -38.92 -51.50
CA GLU A 363 -29.07 -38.42 -51.80
C GLU A 363 -30.03 -38.67 -50.64
N SER A 364 -30.03 -39.90 -50.10
CA SER A 364 -30.91 -40.25 -48.96
C SER A 364 -30.51 -39.52 -47.69
N THR A 365 -29.21 -39.41 -47.41
CA THR A 365 -28.65 -38.67 -46.25
C THR A 365 -29.00 -37.19 -46.36
N ASN A 366 -28.76 -36.55 -47.52
CA ASN A 366 -29.05 -35.15 -47.77
C ASN A 366 -30.54 -34.82 -47.57
N SER A 367 -31.42 -35.65 -48.19
CA SER A 367 -32.86 -35.45 -48.05
C SER A 367 -33.33 -35.57 -46.58
N MET A 368 -32.76 -36.51 -45.83
CA MET A 368 -33.09 -36.69 -44.42
C MET A 368 -32.63 -35.51 -43.55
N ILE A 369 -31.40 -35.06 -43.72
CA ILE A 369 -30.89 -33.93 -42.91
C ILE A 369 -31.54 -32.60 -43.29
N CYS A 370 -31.81 -32.33 -44.58
CA CYS A 370 -32.48 -31.09 -45.02
C CYS A 370 -33.87 -30.89 -44.41
N LYS A 371 -34.63 -31.96 -44.13
CA LYS A 371 -35.96 -31.89 -43.53
C LYS A 371 -36.01 -31.28 -42.14
N GLU A 372 -34.95 -31.46 -41.35
CA GLU A 372 -34.90 -31.01 -39.95
C GLU A 372 -33.77 -30.00 -39.66
N ASN A 373 -33.09 -29.52 -40.69
CA ASN A 373 -31.93 -28.63 -40.59
C ASN A 373 -32.33 -27.15 -40.45
N SER A 374 -33.05 -26.81 -39.39
CA SER A 374 -33.47 -25.42 -39.12
C SER A 374 -32.31 -24.47 -38.79
N LEU A 375 -31.15 -24.99 -38.39
CA LEU A 375 -29.97 -24.22 -38.06
C LEU A 375 -29.04 -23.96 -39.24
N GLY A 376 -29.33 -24.61 -40.42
CA GLY A 376 -28.58 -24.40 -41.65
C GLY A 376 -27.14 -24.97 -41.63
N TYR A 377 -26.89 -26.02 -40.83
CA TYR A 377 -25.59 -26.72 -40.88
C TYR A 377 -25.50 -27.52 -42.18
N PHE A 378 -24.30 -27.59 -42.73
CA PHE A 378 -23.97 -28.42 -43.86
C PHE A 378 -22.68 -29.17 -43.60
N ILE A 379 -22.42 -30.19 -44.40
CA ILE A 379 -21.21 -30.96 -44.28
C ILE A 379 -20.56 -31.16 -45.67
N THR A 380 -19.27 -30.90 -45.78
CA THR A 380 -18.49 -31.42 -46.91
C THR A 380 -18.19 -32.87 -46.63
N CYS A 381 -18.38 -33.74 -47.59
CA CYS A 381 -18.17 -35.17 -47.37
C CYS A 381 -17.66 -35.88 -48.62
N TRP A 382 -16.69 -36.75 -48.43
CA TRP A 382 -16.23 -37.71 -49.40
C TRP A 382 -16.59 -39.11 -48.94
N LEU A 383 -17.12 -39.96 -49.85
CA LEU A 383 -17.47 -41.36 -49.59
C LEU A 383 -17.08 -42.21 -50.76
N GLY A 384 -16.38 -43.31 -50.49
CA GLY A 384 -16.01 -44.32 -51.48
C GLY A 384 -16.34 -45.71 -51.00
N ILE A 385 -16.81 -46.54 -51.92
CA ILE A 385 -17.02 -48.01 -51.74
C ILE A 385 -16.05 -48.73 -52.66
N LEU A 386 -15.13 -49.47 -52.10
CA LEU A 386 -14.14 -50.28 -52.82
C LEU A 386 -14.60 -51.72 -52.93
N THR A 387 -14.61 -52.30 -54.16
CA THR A 387 -14.73 -53.71 -54.39
C THR A 387 -13.32 -54.35 -54.33
N LEU A 388 -13.07 -55.08 -53.26
CA LEU A 388 -11.72 -55.61 -52.92
C LEU A 388 -11.22 -56.63 -53.94
N SER A 389 -12.11 -57.38 -54.59
CA SER A 389 -11.76 -58.38 -55.61
C SER A 389 -11.25 -57.79 -56.93
N THR A 390 -11.74 -56.57 -57.27
CA THR A 390 -11.45 -55.93 -58.56
C THR A 390 -10.54 -54.72 -58.42
N GLY A 391 -10.46 -54.11 -57.21
CA GLY A 391 -9.81 -52.84 -56.97
C GLY A 391 -10.60 -51.65 -57.47
N GLU A 392 -11.86 -51.82 -57.95
CA GLU A 392 -12.71 -50.73 -58.38
C GLU A 392 -13.32 -50.01 -57.17
N MET A 393 -13.12 -48.72 -57.07
CA MET A 393 -13.76 -47.86 -56.09
C MET A 393 -14.73 -46.91 -56.77
N LYS A 394 -15.99 -47.03 -56.39
CA LYS A 394 -17.02 -46.01 -56.69
C LYS A 394 -17.08 -44.99 -55.58
N PHE A 395 -17.10 -43.70 -55.91
CA PHE A 395 -17.06 -42.65 -54.92
C PHE A 395 -17.82 -41.41 -55.34
N VAL A 396 -18.23 -40.63 -54.33
CA VAL A 396 -18.86 -39.31 -54.46
C VAL A 396 -18.11 -38.31 -53.60
N ASN A 397 -17.92 -37.11 -54.14
CA ASN A 397 -17.40 -35.96 -53.41
C ASN A 397 -18.43 -34.86 -53.34
N ALA A 398 -18.98 -34.59 -52.15
CA ALA A 398 -19.94 -33.54 -51.86
C ALA A 398 -19.20 -32.30 -51.28
N GLY A 399 -18.47 -31.60 -52.13
CA GLY A 399 -17.77 -30.37 -51.78
C GLY A 399 -16.56 -30.55 -50.85
N HIS A 400 -16.09 -31.74 -50.63
CA HIS A 400 -14.95 -32.03 -49.75
C HIS A 400 -13.59 -31.92 -50.49
N ASN A 401 -12.50 -31.79 -49.75
CA ASN A 401 -11.14 -31.75 -50.25
C ASN A 401 -10.91 -32.95 -51.16
N TYR A 402 -10.10 -32.76 -52.23
CA TYR A 402 -9.74 -33.85 -53.11
C TYR A 402 -8.77 -34.81 -52.42
N PRO A 403 -9.06 -36.11 -52.37
CA PRO A 403 -8.12 -37.10 -51.85
C PRO A 403 -6.83 -37.12 -52.65
N VAL A 404 -5.73 -37.37 -51.95
CA VAL A 404 -4.45 -37.63 -52.63
C VAL A 404 -4.40 -39.12 -53.02
N HIS A 405 -4.20 -39.41 -54.32
CA HIS A 405 -3.99 -40.74 -54.88
C HIS A 405 -2.50 -40.91 -55.19
N ILE A 406 -1.95 -42.00 -54.71
CA ILE A 406 -0.57 -42.38 -54.92
C ILE A 406 -0.57 -43.68 -55.69
N HIS A 407 -0.20 -43.61 -57.00
CA HIS A 407 -0.07 -44.73 -57.89
C HIS A 407 1.41 -44.88 -58.24
N GLU A 408 2.03 -46.01 -57.83
CA GLU A 408 3.48 -46.20 -57.97
C GLU A 408 4.31 -45.04 -57.37
N SER A 409 4.83 -44.18 -58.24
CA SER A 409 5.60 -42.96 -57.85
C SER A 409 4.86 -41.68 -58.23
N GLU A 410 3.70 -41.77 -58.85
CA GLU A 410 2.89 -40.59 -59.21
C GLU A 410 1.95 -40.23 -58.06
N ILE A 411 2.03 -38.97 -57.67
CA ILE A 411 1.22 -38.43 -56.56
C ILE A 411 0.37 -37.30 -57.11
N SER A 412 -0.90 -37.45 -57.03
CA SER A 412 -1.82 -36.48 -57.58
C SER A 412 -3.12 -36.43 -56.80
N PHE A 413 -3.85 -35.33 -56.92
CA PHE A 413 -5.20 -35.25 -56.39
C PHE A 413 -6.17 -36.01 -57.26
N LEU A 414 -7.07 -36.77 -56.64
CA LEU A 414 -8.17 -37.46 -57.30
C LEU A 414 -9.27 -36.41 -57.61
N LYS A 415 -9.03 -35.59 -58.64
CA LYS A 415 -9.92 -34.48 -59.01
C LYS A 415 -11.14 -34.96 -59.78
N THR A 416 -12.29 -34.53 -59.34
CA THR A 416 -13.56 -34.75 -60.01
C THR A 416 -14.38 -33.45 -59.99
N LYS A 417 -15.44 -33.41 -60.77
CA LYS A 417 -16.41 -32.32 -60.61
C LYS A 417 -17.11 -32.50 -59.27
N PRO A 418 -16.94 -31.54 -58.31
CA PRO A 418 -17.53 -31.70 -57.00
C PRO A 418 -19.07 -31.55 -57.10
N ASN A 419 -19.77 -32.35 -56.32
CA ASN A 419 -21.20 -32.14 -56.06
C ASN A 419 -21.39 -31.07 -54.96
N PHE A 420 -22.63 -30.64 -54.75
CA PHE A 420 -22.97 -29.72 -53.68
C PHE A 420 -22.87 -30.42 -52.31
N VAL A 421 -22.61 -29.66 -51.26
CA VAL A 421 -22.49 -30.17 -49.88
C VAL A 421 -23.78 -30.83 -49.39
N LEU A 422 -23.69 -31.74 -48.44
CA LEU A 422 -24.85 -32.36 -47.80
C LEU A 422 -25.48 -31.37 -46.81
N GLY A 423 -26.80 -31.27 -46.76
CA GLY A 423 -27.57 -30.43 -45.87
C GLY A 423 -27.72 -28.97 -46.34
N GLY A 424 -27.08 -28.59 -47.46
CA GLY A 424 -27.15 -27.23 -48.00
C GLY A 424 -28.39 -26.99 -48.87
N MET A 425 -28.90 -27.98 -49.57
CA MET A 425 -30.06 -27.90 -50.44
C MET A 425 -30.72 -29.27 -50.55
N ASP A 426 -32.04 -29.34 -50.45
CA ASP A 426 -32.80 -30.59 -50.63
C ASP A 426 -32.89 -30.99 -52.11
N GLU A 427 -33.28 -32.23 -52.37
CA GLU A 427 -33.46 -32.81 -53.72
C GLU A 427 -32.19 -32.75 -54.62
N MET A 428 -31.01 -32.74 -54.06
CA MET A 428 -29.75 -32.76 -54.78
C MET A 428 -29.51 -34.16 -55.33
N VAL A 429 -29.05 -34.23 -56.60
CA VAL A 429 -28.57 -35.47 -57.27
C VAL A 429 -27.03 -35.46 -57.22
N TYR A 430 -26.46 -36.55 -56.76
CA TYR A 430 -25.02 -36.69 -56.60
C TYR A 430 -24.41 -37.52 -57.72
N GLN A 431 -23.43 -36.96 -58.41
CA GLN A 431 -22.70 -37.68 -59.48
C GLN A 431 -21.64 -38.60 -58.87
N GLU A 432 -21.76 -39.90 -59.20
CA GLU A 432 -20.79 -40.94 -58.85
C GLU A 432 -19.65 -40.98 -59.86
N HIS A 433 -18.47 -41.25 -59.34
CA HIS A 433 -17.26 -41.45 -60.12
C HIS A 433 -16.63 -42.79 -59.77
N SER A 434 -15.72 -43.30 -60.63
CA SER A 434 -14.96 -44.54 -60.35
C SER A 434 -13.48 -44.35 -60.61
N VAL A 435 -12.67 -45.11 -59.85
CA VAL A 435 -11.24 -45.26 -60.01
C VAL A 435 -10.84 -46.69 -59.71
N THR A 436 -9.86 -47.23 -60.45
CA THR A 436 -9.37 -48.58 -60.21
C THR A 436 -7.99 -48.51 -59.56
N PHE A 437 -7.85 -49.10 -58.38
CA PHE A 437 -6.62 -49.22 -57.63
C PHE A 437 -5.83 -50.42 -58.09
N ALA A 438 -4.57 -50.21 -58.48
CA ALA A 438 -3.60 -51.28 -58.67
C ALA A 438 -3.03 -51.71 -57.31
N LYS A 439 -2.47 -52.92 -57.27
CA LYS A 439 -1.81 -53.39 -56.03
C LYS A 439 -0.67 -52.47 -55.60
N GLY A 440 -0.76 -51.95 -54.38
CA GLY A 440 0.21 -51.02 -53.81
C GLY A 440 -0.23 -49.54 -53.83
N ASP A 441 -1.31 -49.26 -54.58
CA ASP A 441 -1.89 -47.92 -54.62
C ASP A 441 -2.41 -47.48 -53.25
N ARG A 442 -2.33 -46.15 -53.00
CA ARG A 442 -2.76 -45.56 -51.74
C ARG A 442 -3.72 -44.41 -51.98
N LEU A 443 -4.60 -44.22 -51.03
CA LEU A 443 -5.52 -43.08 -50.95
C LEU A 443 -5.30 -42.37 -49.60
N PHE A 444 -5.19 -41.05 -49.65
CA PHE A 444 -5.14 -40.23 -48.45
C PHE A 444 -6.27 -39.20 -48.51
N VAL A 445 -7.24 -39.36 -47.61
CA VAL A 445 -8.39 -38.48 -47.48
C VAL A 445 -8.19 -37.63 -46.22
N TYR A 446 -8.49 -36.37 -46.30
CA TYR A 446 -8.18 -35.41 -45.22
C TYR A 446 -9.21 -34.27 -45.21
N THR A 447 -9.39 -33.64 -44.05
CA THR A 447 -10.18 -32.41 -43.91
C THR A 447 -9.32 -31.17 -44.11
N ASP A 448 -9.98 -30.02 -44.35
CA ASP A 448 -9.31 -28.76 -44.63
C ASP A 448 -8.40 -28.28 -43.51
N GLY A 449 -8.64 -28.69 -42.23
CA GLY A 449 -7.75 -28.43 -41.11
C GLY A 449 -6.30 -28.86 -41.34
N VAL A 450 -6.04 -29.77 -42.34
CA VAL A 450 -4.67 -30.10 -42.76
C VAL A 450 -4.09 -28.99 -43.65
N THR A 451 -4.82 -28.58 -44.69
CA THR A 451 -4.32 -27.60 -45.69
C THR A 451 -4.48 -26.16 -45.22
N GLU A 452 -5.46 -25.88 -44.37
CA GLU A 452 -5.70 -24.57 -43.81
C GLU A 452 -4.96 -24.31 -42.48
N ALA A 453 -4.23 -25.29 -41.96
CA ALA A 453 -3.34 -25.08 -40.83
C ALA A 453 -2.38 -23.94 -41.11
N ASN A 454 -2.30 -22.97 -40.21
CA ASN A 454 -1.50 -21.76 -40.36
C ASN A 454 -0.34 -21.71 -39.37
N ASN A 455 0.77 -21.09 -39.82
CA ASN A 455 1.91 -20.81 -38.98
C ASN A 455 1.76 -19.43 -38.29
N GLU A 456 2.75 -19.05 -37.50
CA GLU A 456 2.79 -17.74 -36.83
C GLU A 456 2.74 -16.52 -37.78
N ASN A 457 3.14 -16.70 -39.02
CA ASN A 457 3.07 -15.68 -40.09
C ASN A 457 1.72 -15.67 -40.82
N SER A 458 0.73 -16.48 -40.40
CA SER A 458 -0.55 -16.67 -41.07
C SER A 458 -0.44 -17.25 -42.50
N GLU A 459 0.64 -17.98 -42.80
CA GLU A 459 0.75 -18.73 -44.03
C GLU A 459 0.05 -20.06 -43.85
N LEU A 460 -0.67 -20.52 -44.88
CA LEU A 460 -1.33 -21.85 -44.86
C LEU A 460 -0.37 -22.96 -45.25
N PHE A 461 -0.55 -24.16 -44.70
CA PHE A 461 0.19 -25.34 -45.10
C PHE A 461 0.02 -25.63 -46.60
N GLY A 462 -1.23 -25.63 -47.05
CA GLY A 462 -1.60 -25.65 -48.45
C GLY A 462 -1.36 -27.01 -49.14
N ASP A 463 -1.89 -27.10 -50.36
CA ASP A 463 -1.89 -28.32 -51.20
C ASP A 463 -0.46 -28.76 -51.57
N GLU A 464 0.44 -27.82 -51.87
CA GLU A 464 1.81 -28.16 -52.28
C GLU A 464 2.59 -28.86 -51.18
N ARG A 465 2.53 -28.34 -49.95
CA ARG A 465 3.21 -28.99 -48.81
C ARG A 465 2.57 -30.32 -48.44
N LEU A 466 1.25 -30.44 -48.60
CA LEU A 466 0.58 -31.73 -48.41
C LEU A 466 1.08 -32.80 -49.41
N LEU A 467 1.19 -32.47 -50.72
CA LEU A 467 1.73 -33.38 -51.70
C LEU A 467 3.20 -33.73 -51.42
N GLN A 468 4.00 -32.77 -50.96
CA GLN A 468 5.37 -33.02 -50.52
C GLN A 468 5.41 -33.97 -49.31
N ALA A 469 4.57 -33.76 -48.30
CA ALA A 469 4.48 -34.64 -47.14
C ALA A 469 4.01 -36.04 -47.55
N ALA A 470 3.02 -36.14 -48.43
CA ALA A 470 2.54 -37.42 -48.99
C ALA A 470 3.63 -38.17 -49.76
N SER A 471 4.55 -37.44 -50.44
CA SER A 471 5.67 -38.07 -51.13
C SER A 471 6.64 -38.78 -50.18
N LEU A 472 6.82 -38.26 -48.98
CA LEU A 472 7.64 -38.91 -47.95
C LEU A 472 7.02 -40.20 -47.41
N CYS A 473 5.70 -40.38 -47.62
CA CYS A 473 4.96 -41.57 -47.19
C CYS A 473 5.06 -42.75 -48.14
N ALA A 474 5.80 -42.62 -49.27
CA ALA A 474 5.98 -43.70 -50.23
C ALA A 474 6.63 -44.92 -49.56
N GLY A 475 5.97 -46.08 -49.66
CA GLY A 475 6.42 -47.32 -49.02
C GLY A 475 6.03 -47.51 -47.55
N GLN A 476 5.54 -46.52 -46.87
CA GLN A 476 5.10 -46.63 -45.47
C GLN A 476 3.76 -47.31 -45.32
N ASN A 477 3.44 -47.85 -44.16
CA ASN A 477 2.08 -48.29 -43.82
C ASN A 477 1.17 -47.06 -43.53
N PRO A 478 -0.13 -47.21 -43.59
CA PRO A 478 -1.10 -46.09 -43.40
C PRO A 478 -0.95 -45.33 -42.09
N GLU A 479 -0.63 -46.00 -40.97
CA GLU A 479 -0.43 -45.37 -39.68
C GLU A 479 0.81 -44.46 -39.70
N THR A 480 1.92 -44.95 -40.21
CA THR A 480 3.14 -44.17 -40.33
C THR A 480 2.96 -43.00 -41.29
N ALA A 481 2.20 -43.20 -42.40
CA ALA A 481 1.87 -42.12 -43.34
C ALA A 481 1.13 -40.95 -42.66
N CYS A 482 0.06 -41.23 -41.89
CA CYS A 482 -0.62 -40.22 -41.13
C CYS A 482 0.30 -39.52 -40.11
N LYS A 483 1.15 -40.26 -39.41
CA LYS A 483 2.12 -39.69 -38.47
C LYS A 483 3.12 -38.76 -39.17
N THR A 484 3.66 -39.18 -40.32
CA THR A 484 4.59 -38.37 -41.12
C THR A 484 3.97 -37.08 -41.59
N VAL A 485 2.72 -37.10 -42.09
CA VAL A 485 2.01 -35.87 -42.48
C VAL A 485 1.78 -34.96 -41.26
N MET A 486 1.38 -35.53 -40.12
CA MET A 486 1.18 -34.76 -38.88
C MET A 486 2.49 -34.15 -38.39
N GLU A 487 3.62 -34.82 -38.45
CA GLU A 487 4.94 -34.29 -38.08
C GLU A 487 5.36 -33.12 -38.98
N GLN A 488 5.13 -33.23 -40.30
CA GLN A 488 5.40 -32.13 -41.24
C GLN A 488 4.47 -30.94 -40.99
N LEU A 489 3.21 -31.19 -40.68
CA LEU A 489 2.23 -30.16 -40.31
C LEU A 489 2.65 -29.43 -39.03
N ASN A 490 2.94 -30.18 -37.97
CA ASN A 490 3.37 -29.62 -36.70
C ASN A 490 4.68 -28.82 -36.81
N ALA A 491 5.63 -29.29 -37.62
CA ALA A 491 6.87 -28.56 -37.88
C ALA A 491 6.65 -27.25 -38.63
N PHE A 492 5.62 -27.17 -39.47
CA PHE A 492 5.22 -25.95 -40.17
C PHE A 492 4.44 -24.97 -39.27
N VAL A 493 3.51 -25.49 -38.47
CA VAL A 493 2.64 -24.68 -37.60
C VAL A 493 3.42 -24.03 -36.46
N GLY A 494 4.40 -24.71 -35.85
CA GLY A 494 5.16 -24.21 -34.71
C GLY A 494 4.29 -24.03 -33.47
N GLU A 495 4.36 -22.85 -32.84
CA GLU A 495 3.60 -22.52 -31.64
C GLU A 495 2.20 -21.93 -31.95
N ALA A 496 1.81 -21.81 -33.23
CA ALA A 496 0.51 -21.30 -33.59
C ALA A 496 -0.63 -22.24 -33.10
N PRO A 497 -1.74 -21.73 -32.57
CA PRO A 497 -2.83 -22.56 -32.11
C PRO A 497 -3.52 -23.28 -33.29
N GLN A 498 -3.95 -24.52 -33.07
CA GLN A 498 -4.74 -25.25 -34.05
C GLN A 498 -6.04 -24.52 -34.37
N PHE A 499 -6.25 -24.23 -35.66
CA PHE A 499 -7.39 -23.44 -36.11
C PHE A 499 -8.64 -24.31 -36.32
N ASP A 500 -8.49 -25.48 -36.96
CA ASP A 500 -9.59 -26.41 -37.27
C ASP A 500 -9.33 -27.83 -36.87
N ASP A 501 -10.34 -28.67 -36.91
CA ASP A 501 -10.24 -30.10 -36.69
C ASP A 501 -9.34 -30.72 -37.77
N ILE A 502 -8.44 -31.61 -37.39
CA ILE A 502 -7.53 -32.30 -38.32
C ILE A 502 -7.89 -33.74 -38.38
N THR A 503 -8.47 -34.15 -39.51
CA THR A 503 -8.83 -35.55 -39.77
C THR A 503 -8.06 -36.06 -40.96
N MET A 504 -7.52 -37.26 -40.83
CA MET A 504 -6.76 -37.97 -41.89
C MET A 504 -7.17 -39.44 -41.91
N LEU A 505 -7.39 -39.96 -43.13
CA LEU A 505 -7.61 -41.35 -43.38
C LEU A 505 -6.65 -41.82 -44.50
N ALA A 506 -5.77 -42.72 -44.18
CA ALA A 506 -4.82 -43.32 -45.11
C ALA A 506 -5.22 -44.78 -45.39
N PHE A 507 -5.26 -45.13 -46.67
CA PHE A 507 -5.65 -46.43 -47.16
C PHE A 507 -4.57 -46.95 -48.15
N ARG A 508 -4.30 -48.24 -48.12
CA ARG A 508 -3.42 -48.97 -49.08
C ARG A 508 -4.15 -50.20 -49.57
N TYR A 509 -4.23 -50.33 -50.89
CA TYR A 509 -4.75 -51.51 -51.50
C TYR A 509 -3.65 -52.54 -51.79
N ASN A 510 -3.77 -53.74 -51.24
CA ASN A 510 -2.76 -54.82 -51.43
C ASN A 510 -3.17 -55.85 -52.46
N GLY A 511 -4.42 -55.74 -53.01
CA GLY A 511 -4.97 -56.73 -53.92
C GLY A 511 -5.42 -58.02 -53.21
N LYS A 512 -6.46 -58.65 -53.71
CA LYS A 512 -6.90 -59.92 -53.13
C LYS A 512 -5.77 -60.95 -53.39
N GLY A 513 -5.18 -61.45 -52.31
CA GLY A 513 -4.18 -62.51 -52.40
C GLY A 513 -4.72 -63.72 -53.19
N ASN A 514 -4.03 -64.17 -54.21
CA ASN A 514 -4.35 -65.46 -54.78
C ASN A 514 -4.17 -66.49 -53.65
N GLY A 515 -5.26 -66.93 -53.04
CA GLY A 515 -5.26 -67.99 -52.05
C GLY A 515 -5.05 -69.35 -52.71
#